data_dcf787d516570d0e7e42d7c67132a389
#
_entry.id   dcf787d516570d0e7e42d7c67132a389
#
_cell.length_a   1.000
_cell.length_b   1.000
_cell.length_c   1.000
_cell.angle_alpha   90.00
_cell.angle_beta   90.00
_cell.angle_gamma   90.00
#
_symmetry.space_group_name_H-M   'P 1'
#
loop_
_entity.id
_entity.type
_entity.pdbx_description
1 polymer ?
#
loop_
_entity_poly.entity_id
_entity_poly.type
_entity_poly.pdbx_seq_one_letter_code
_entity_poly.pdbx_strand_id
1 'polypeptide(L)'
;MIELEGVPELIDPVMVAAFEGWNDAGDAASTAVGHMDREFKGEVFAALDAEDYYDFQVNRPTVWMDAGVRRVVWPTTRLSVVRITTPKPRDLVLVRGIEPSMRWRSFCNEILGFAHELGVEMVVVLGALLGDTPHTRPVPVTGVTSDPDLATTLNLEESRYEGPTGIVGILQEACTHAGIPAVSLWAAVPHYVSQPPNPKATLALLNRLEDLLDLRIPQGELPEDARAWQVGVDQLAAEDSEVAEYVQTLEEARDTAELPEASGEAIAKEFERYLRRRDPQAGEYASEGDGGVPQFRDRAQSPRLDPDSGAGAGTDTDTDDGADKDAAAEADKKADHKAAADADADTETEAEAAKDGEGDLDAPNGDGDGREE
;
A
#
# COMPACT_ATOMS: atom_id res chain seq x y z
N MET A 1 -6.63 30.84 -1.09
CA MET A 1 -5.56 30.86 -2.10
C MET A 1 -4.33 30.39 -1.37
N ILE A 2 -3.85 29.21 -1.72
CA ILE A 2 -2.67 28.61 -1.11
C ILE A 2 -1.48 29.29 -1.78
N GLU A 3 -0.69 30.07 -1.03
CA GLU A 3 0.54 30.65 -1.56
C GLU A 3 1.63 29.60 -1.57
N LEU A 4 1.94 29.05 -2.73
CA LEU A 4 3.06 28.12 -2.95
C LEU A 4 4.34 28.96 -3.13
N GLU A 5 4.91 29.48 -2.03
CA GLU A 5 6.22 30.12 -2.08
C GLU A 5 7.30 29.06 -2.28
N GLY A 6 7.98 29.10 -3.41
CA GLY A 6 9.21 28.33 -3.65
C GLY A 6 9.06 26.99 -4.36
N VAL A 7 7.88 26.57 -4.80
CA VAL A 7 7.75 25.39 -5.68
C VAL A 7 8.08 25.80 -7.11
N PRO A 8 9.12 25.24 -7.72
CA PRO A 8 9.45 25.52 -9.11
C PRO A 8 8.40 24.94 -10.05
N GLU A 9 8.38 25.40 -11.28
CA GLU A 9 7.58 24.79 -12.36
C GLU A 9 7.90 23.29 -12.45
N LEU A 10 6.85 22.45 -12.43
CA LEU A 10 6.94 21.00 -12.45
C LEU A 10 6.80 20.46 -13.87
N ILE A 11 7.43 19.31 -14.14
CA ILE A 11 7.39 18.62 -15.43
C ILE A 11 6.42 17.45 -15.36
N ASP A 12 5.35 17.49 -16.16
CA ASP A 12 4.33 16.43 -16.26
C ASP A 12 3.94 15.85 -14.87
N PRO A 13 3.51 16.69 -13.91
CA PRO A 13 3.38 16.29 -12.53
C PRO A 13 2.26 15.26 -12.32
N VAL A 14 2.57 14.22 -11.59
CA VAL A 14 1.59 13.23 -11.10
C VAL A 14 1.58 13.28 -9.57
N MET A 15 0.37 13.32 -8.99
CA MET A 15 0.24 13.23 -7.54
C MET A 15 0.10 11.77 -7.11
N VAL A 16 0.87 11.35 -6.11
CA VAL A 16 0.78 10.02 -5.51
C VAL A 16 0.47 10.18 -4.03
N ALA A 17 -0.68 9.67 -3.59
CA ALA A 17 -1.17 9.83 -2.23
C ALA A 17 -1.33 8.50 -1.50
N ALA A 18 -1.01 8.45 -0.21
CA ALA A 18 -1.34 7.36 0.69
C ALA A 18 -1.58 7.87 2.12
N PHE A 19 -2.47 7.16 2.82
CA PHE A 19 -2.91 7.56 4.17
C PHE A 19 -2.87 6.35 5.11
N GLU A 20 -2.14 6.48 6.20
CA GLU A 20 -2.11 5.52 7.32
C GLU A 20 -3.53 5.35 7.89
N GLY A 21 -3.93 4.13 8.23
CA GLY A 21 -5.23 3.84 8.82
C GLY A 21 -6.01 2.76 8.09
N TRP A 22 -7.32 2.93 7.99
CA TRP A 22 -8.23 1.87 7.52
C TRP A 22 -7.93 1.33 6.11
N ASN A 23 -7.41 2.17 5.22
CA ASN A 23 -7.03 1.80 3.85
C ASN A 23 -5.56 1.40 3.68
N ASP A 24 -4.83 1.11 4.76
CA ASP A 24 -3.39 0.86 4.72
C ASP A 24 -2.98 -0.41 5.49
N ALA A 25 -3.53 -1.56 5.09
CA ALA A 25 -3.19 -2.83 5.70
C ALA A 25 -1.67 -3.09 5.66
N GLY A 26 -1.08 -3.41 6.83
CA GLY A 26 0.36 -3.64 6.99
C GLY A 26 1.22 -2.40 6.70
N ASP A 27 0.66 -1.19 6.78
CA ASP A 27 1.31 0.10 6.44
C ASP A 27 1.94 0.09 5.04
N ALA A 28 1.38 -0.70 4.12
CA ALA A 28 2.02 -0.97 2.83
C ALA A 28 2.01 0.26 1.91
N ALA A 29 0.88 0.98 1.85
CA ALA A 29 0.70 2.12 0.96
C ALA A 29 1.44 3.37 1.47
N SER A 30 1.31 3.70 2.76
CA SER A 30 2.02 4.83 3.36
C SER A 30 3.54 4.63 3.36
N THR A 31 3.99 3.38 3.56
CA THR A 31 5.41 3.01 3.45
C THR A 31 5.91 3.16 2.01
N ALA A 32 5.09 2.82 0.99
CA ALA A 32 5.49 3.00 -0.41
C ALA A 32 5.73 4.48 -0.74
N VAL A 33 4.82 5.38 -0.36
CA VAL A 33 5.01 6.83 -0.54
C VAL A 33 6.21 7.33 0.26
N GLY A 34 6.36 6.89 1.52
CA GLY A 34 7.51 7.25 2.36
C GLY A 34 8.84 6.74 1.82
N HIS A 35 8.86 5.59 1.13
CA HIS A 35 10.03 5.06 0.44
C HIS A 35 10.45 5.96 -0.73
N MET A 36 9.51 6.33 -1.59
CA MET A 36 9.77 7.25 -2.69
C MET A 36 10.30 8.60 -2.20
N ASP A 37 9.69 9.15 -1.15
CA ASP A 37 10.12 10.41 -0.54
C ASP A 37 11.58 10.35 -0.08
N ARG A 38 12.00 9.25 0.55
CA ARG A 38 13.39 9.05 0.99
C ARG A 38 14.38 8.84 -0.17
N GLU A 39 14.04 7.93 -1.10
CA GLU A 39 14.96 7.56 -2.18
C GLU A 39 15.22 8.72 -3.16
N PHE A 40 14.18 9.49 -3.44
CA PHE A 40 14.30 10.66 -4.32
C PHE A 40 14.60 11.96 -3.57
N LYS A 41 14.74 11.90 -2.23
CA LYS A 41 15.02 13.07 -1.36
C LYS A 41 13.99 14.17 -1.55
N GLY A 42 12.72 13.82 -1.34
CA GLY A 42 11.60 14.73 -1.50
C GLY A 42 11.72 16.01 -0.67
N GLU A 43 11.35 17.11 -1.28
CA GLU A 43 11.33 18.43 -0.64
C GLU A 43 9.90 18.74 -0.18
N VAL A 44 9.69 18.77 1.14
CA VAL A 44 8.39 19.14 1.72
C VAL A 44 8.13 20.63 1.47
N PHE A 45 7.01 20.94 0.81
CA PHE A 45 6.64 22.32 0.51
C PHE A 45 5.33 22.75 1.19
N ALA A 46 4.49 21.78 1.64
CA ALA A 46 3.23 22.08 2.32
C ALA A 46 2.88 21.02 3.37
N ALA A 47 2.06 21.40 4.30
CA ALA A 47 1.41 20.52 5.26
C ALA A 47 0.01 21.04 5.58
N LEU A 48 -0.96 20.14 5.71
CA LEU A 48 -2.32 20.50 6.12
C LEU A 48 -2.34 20.77 7.63
N ASP A 49 -3.18 21.72 8.05
CA ASP A 49 -3.30 22.01 9.49
C ASP A 49 -3.91 20.81 10.23
N ALA A 50 -3.18 20.33 11.22
CA ALA A 50 -3.60 19.18 11.99
C ALA A 50 -4.91 19.41 12.76
N GLU A 51 -5.16 20.63 13.25
CA GLU A 51 -6.34 20.98 14.03
C GLU A 51 -7.63 20.94 13.21
N ASP A 52 -7.52 21.07 11.90
CA ASP A 52 -8.67 21.03 11.01
C ASP A 52 -9.19 19.61 10.73
N TYR A 53 -8.32 18.59 10.84
CA TYR A 53 -8.61 17.26 10.29
C TYR A 53 -8.45 16.10 11.25
N TYR A 54 -7.76 16.26 12.39
CA TYR A 54 -7.44 15.14 13.26
C TYR A 54 -8.04 15.30 14.66
N ASP A 55 -8.63 14.21 15.18
CA ASP A 55 -8.97 14.08 16.58
C ASP A 55 -7.71 13.68 17.36
N PHE A 56 -7.19 14.58 18.16
CA PHE A 56 -5.99 14.33 18.97
C PHE A 56 -6.19 13.39 20.15
N GLN A 57 -7.42 12.96 20.43
CA GLN A 57 -7.66 11.88 21.37
C GLN A 57 -7.39 10.51 20.74
N VAL A 58 -7.58 10.39 19.43
CA VAL A 58 -7.29 9.20 18.63
C VAL A 58 -5.86 9.27 18.05
N ASN A 59 -5.56 10.35 17.35
CA ASN A 59 -4.25 10.59 16.73
C ASN A 59 -3.43 11.54 17.59
N ARG A 60 -2.84 11.02 18.66
CA ARG A 60 -2.14 11.85 19.66
C ARG A 60 -0.83 12.43 19.10
N PRO A 61 -0.56 13.74 19.35
CA PRO A 61 0.77 14.28 19.13
C PRO A 61 1.81 13.53 19.95
N THR A 62 2.98 13.32 19.39
CA THR A 62 4.09 12.65 20.07
C THR A 62 5.13 13.67 20.54
N VAL A 63 5.77 13.35 21.66
CA VAL A 63 6.83 14.19 22.22
C VAL A 63 8.14 13.44 22.20
N TRP A 64 9.20 14.09 21.74
CA TRP A 64 10.54 13.55 21.70
C TRP A 64 11.59 14.60 22.10
N MET A 65 12.79 14.12 22.42
CA MET A 65 13.92 14.99 22.76
C MET A 65 14.87 15.10 21.57
N ASP A 66 15.07 16.30 21.09
CA ASP A 66 16.01 16.62 20.02
C ASP A 66 17.13 17.50 20.58
N ALA A 67 18.33 16.95 20.66
CA ALA A 67 19.51 17.63 21.23
C ALA A 67 19.24 18.32 22.59
N GLY A 68 18.42 17.70 23.45
CA GLY A 68 18.04 18.23 24.76
C GLY A 68 16.86 19.20 24.75
N VAL A 69 16.27 19.49 23.60
CA VAL A 69 15.07 20.33 23.45
C VAL A 69 13.86 19.41 23.24
N ARG A 70 12.81 19.64 24.05
CA ARG A 70 11.55 18.91 23.90
C ARG A 70 10.79 19.44 22.69
N ARG A 71 10.48 18.55 21.74
CA ARG A 71 9.69 18.85 20.55
C ARG A 71 8.38 18.08 20.55
N VAL A 72 7.34 18.69 19.99
CA VAL A 72 6.05 18.05 19.75
C VAL A 72 5.90 17.83 18.25
N VAL A 73 5.56 16.62 17.86
CA VAL A 73 5.21 16.27 16.49
C VAL A 73 3.72 16.03 16.41
N TRP A 74 3.06 16.82 15.61
CA TRP A 74 1.62 16.73 15.37
C TRP A 74 1.34 15.74 14.24
N PRO A 75 0.24 14.98 14.33
CA PRO A 75 -0.25 14.22 13.18
C PRO A 75 -0.58 15.21 12.06
N THR A 76 -0.14 14.97 10.86
CA THR A 76 -0.44 15.87 9.75
C THR A 76 -0.28 15.17 8.41
N THR A 77 -0.92 15.69 7.38
CA THR A 77 -0.66 15.31 5.99
C THR A 77 0.34 16.28 5.38
N ARG A 78 1.43 15.74 4.83
CA ARG A 78 2.50 16.51 4.18
C ARG A 78 2.50 16.29 2.70
N LEU A 79 2.88 17.34 1.98
CA LEU A 79 3.08 17.32 0.55
C LEU A 79 4.56 17.60 0.27
N SER A 80 5.17 16.71 -0.54
CA SER A 80 6.56 16.87 -0.98
C SER A 80 6.65 16.70 -2.50
N VAL A 81 7.66 17.28 -3.11
CA VAL A 81 7.98 17.13 -4.53
C VAL A 81 9.23 16.28 -4.67
N VAL A 82 9.17 15.30 -5.56
CA VAL A 82 10.34 14.51 -5.98
C VAL A 82 10.50 14.60 -7.48
N ARG A 83 11.76 14.63 -7.93
CA ARG A 83 12.13 14.79 -9.34
C ARG A 83 12.68 13.50 -9.89
N ILE A 84 12.02 12.99 -10.92
CA ILE A 84 12.44 11.79 -11.64
C ILE A 84 13.02 12.21 -12.98
N THR A 85 14.25 11.79 -13.26
CA THR A 85 14.97 12.17 -14.48
C THR A 85 15.02 11.05 -15.52
N THR A 86 14.77 9.81 -15.12
CA THR A 86 14.88 8.62 -15.96
C THR A 86 13.69 7.69 -15.77
N PRO A 87 13.18 7.04 -16.84
CA PRO A 87 13.60 7.11 -18.23
C PRO A 87 13.25 8.44 -18.92
N LYS A 88 12.20 9.11 -18.46
CA LYS A 88 11.76 10.44 -18.91
C LYS A 88 11.66 11.37 -17.71
N PRO A 89 12.01 12.65 -17.86
CA PRO A 89 11.78 13.62 -16.80
C PRO A 89 10.30 13.70 -16.44
N ARG A 90 10.02 13.58 -15.14
CA ARG A 90 8.68 13.73 -14.56
C ARG A 90 8.81 14.08 -13.09
N ASP A 91 7.95 14.94 -12.60
CA ASP A 91 7.89 15.26 -11.18
C ASP A 91 6.72 14.56 -10.51
N LEU A 92 6.93 14.07 -9.29
CA LEU A 92 5.83 13.54 -8.47
C LEU A 92 5.56 14.48 -7.30
N VAL A 93 4.28 14.72 -7.05
CA VAL A 93 3.79 15.34 -5.83
C VAL A 93 3.35 14.23 -4.89
N LEU A 94 4.11 14.00 -3.84
CA LEU A 94 3.81 12.97 -2.86
C LEU A 94 2.94 13.54 -1.74
N VAL A 95 1.83 12.88 -1.44
CA VAL A 95 0.92 13.22 -0.34
C VAL A 95 0.93 12.07 0.65
N ARG A 96 1.40 12.32 1.87
CA ARG A 96 1.46 11.32 2.92
C ARG A 96 0.96 11.86 4.25
N GLY A 97 0.06 11.14 4.89
CA GLY A 97 -0.48 11.47 6.21
C GLY A 97 -1.26 10.32 6.82
N ILE A 98 -2.06 10.65 7.82
CA ILE A 98 -3.01 9.74 8.45
C ILE A 98 -4.38 9.99 7.82
N GLU A 99 -5.24 8.97 7.73
CA GLU A 99 -6.63 9.17 7.34
C GLU A 99 -7.30 10.23 8.25
N PRO A 100 -7.90 11.28 7.68
CA PRO A 100 -8.47 12.35 8.50
C PRO A 100 -9.64 11.86 9.34
N SER A 101 -9.71 12.29 10.60
CA SER A 101 -10.80 11.94 11.50
C SER A 101 -12.09 12.65 11.15
N MET A 102 -12.02 13.80 10.49
CA MET A 102 -13.17 14.67 10.21
C MET A 102 -12.94 15.56 8.99
N ARG A 103 -14.01 16.26 8.55
CA ARG A 103 -13.98 17.27 7.48
C ARG A 103 -13.42 16.76 6.14
N TRP A 104 -13.70 15.53 5.79
CA TRP A 104 -13.14 14.84 4.61
C TRP A 104 -13.32 15.61 3.30
N ARG A 105 -14.47 16.28 3.11
CA ARG A 105 -14.70 17.09 1.89
C ARG A 105 -13.75 18.29 1.83
N SER A 106 -13.52 18.96 2.97
CA SER A 106 -12.58 20.08 3.05
C SER A 106 -11.15 19.59 2.82
N PHE A 107 -10.80 18.45 3.41
CA PHE A 107 -9.52 17.79 3.24
C PHE A 107 -9.21 17.47 1.78
N CYS A 108 -10.16 16.83 1.07
CA CYS A 108 -9.99 16.55 -0.36
C CYS A 108 -9.91 17.83 -1.18
N ASN A 109 -10.75 18.85 -0.90
CA ASN A 109 -10.70 20.11 -1.61
C ASN A 109 -9.36 20.84 -1.45
N GLU A 110 -8.72 20.74 -0.28
CA GLU A 110 -7.39 21.33 -0.06
C GLU A 110 -6.32 20.60 -0.87
N ILE A 111 -6.34 19.26 -0.89
CA ILE A 111 -5.45 18.45 -1.74
C ILE A 111 -5.67 18.76 -3.23
N LEU A 112 -6.93 18.85 -3.67
CA LEU A 112 -7.28 19.22 -5.05
C LEU A 112 -6.85 20.65 -5.40
N GLY A 113 -6.86 21.57 -4.42
CA GLY A 113 -6.32 22.92 -4.57
C GLY A 113 -4.84 22.87 -4.94
N PHE A 114 -4.03 22.08 -4.22
CA PHE A 114 -2.62 21.86 -4.55
C PHE A 114 -2.46 21.20 -5.91
N ALA A 115 -3.26 20.15 -6.20
CA ALA A 115 -3.19 19.48 -7.50
C ALA A 115 -3.44 20.46 -8.68
N HIS A 116 -4.43 21.35 -8.53
CA HIS A 116 -4.76 22.34 -9.54
C HIS A 116 -3.65 23.42 -9.69
N GLU A 117 -3.14 23.95 -8.58
CA GLU A 117 -2.11 24.99 -8.61
C GLU A 117 -0.76 24.48 -9.15
N LEU A 118 -0.46 23.20 -8.92
CA LEU A 118 0.75 22.54 -9.42
C LEU A 118 0.59 21.96 -10.83
N GLY A 119 -0.58 22.06 -11.44
CA GLY A 119 -0.85 21.53 -12.77
C GLY A 119 -0.80 20.00 -12.84
N VAL A 120 -1.20 19.29 -11.76
CA VAL A 120 -1.20 17.82 -11.69
C VAL A 120 -2.09 17.25 -12.79
N GLU A 121 -1.52 16.36 -13.61
CA GLU A 121 -2.21 15.73 -14.73
C GLU A 121 -3.04 14.51 -14.33
N MET A 122 -2.60 13.79 -13.29
CA MET A 122 -3.26 12.58 -12.76
C MET A 122 -2.98 12.41 -11.28
N VAL A 123 -3.94 11.85 -10.56
CA VAL A 123 -3.80 11.46 -9.16
C VAL A 123 -3.82 9.94 -9.04
N VAL A 124 -2.81 9.37 -8.40
CA VAL A 124 -2.74 7.95 -8.05
C VAL A 124 -2.85 7.82 -6.54
N VAL A 125 -3.89 7.16 -6.05
CA VAL A 125 -4.07 6.94 -4.61
C VAL A 125 -3.72 5.49 -4.29
N LEU A 126 -2.78 5.28 -3.39
CA LEU A 126 -2.37 3.95 -2.96
C LEU A 126 -3.18 3.50 -1.76
N GLY A 127 -3.58 2.25 -1.76
CA GLY A 127 -4.25 1.59 -0.65
C GLY A 127 -3.78 0.15 -0.47
N ALA A 128 -4.05 -0.40 0.69
CA ALA A 128 -3.87 -1.81 0.98
C ALA A 128 -5.05 -2.32 1.80
N LEU A 129 -5.52 -3.50 1.48
CA LEU A 129 -6.65 -4.14 2.15
C LEU A 129 -6.30 -5.56 2.59
N LEU A 130 -6.95 -6.01 3.65
CA LEU A 130 -6.83 -7.41 4.06
C LEU A 130 -7.62 -8.29 3.09
N GLY A 131 -7.02 -9.40 2.67
CA GLY A 131 -7.64 -10.32 1.71
C GLY A 131 -7.20 -11.76 1.89
N ASP A 132 -7.95 -12.64 1.23
CA ASP A 132 -7.69 -14.08 1.18
C ASP A 132 -6.60 -14.37 0.14
N THR A 133 -5.37 -14.04 0.48
CA THR A 133 -4.20 -14.23 -0.37
C THR A 133 -3.06 -14.90 0.40
N PRO A 134 -2.36 -15.88 -0.17
CA PRO A 134 -1.25 -16.52 0.52
C PRO A 134 0.01 -15.66 0.48
N HIS A 135 0.73 -15.57 1.60
CA HIS A 135 1.99 -14.83 1.69
C HIS A 135 3.10 -15.42 0.81
N THR A 136 2.97 -16.68 0.41
CA THR A 136 3.94 -17.42 -0.42
C THR A 136 3.86 -17.08 -1.91
N ARG A 137 2.77 -16.46 -2.37
CA ARG A 137 2.58 -16.04 -3.76
C ARG A 137 2.84 -14.52 -3.92
N PRO A 138 3.03 -14.02 -5.15
CA PRO A 138 3.09 -12.59 -5.42
C PRO A 138 1.86 -11.86 -4.87
N VAL A 139 2.07 -10.69 -4.28
CA VAL A 139 0.98 -9.86 -3.78
C VAL A 139 0.16 -9.31 -4.94
N PRO A 140 -1.15 -9.59 -5.01
CA PRO A 140 -2.01 -8.99 -6.03
C PRO A 140 -2.11 -7.48 -5.82
N VAL A 141 -1.98 -6.72 -6.91
CA VAL A 141 -2.24 -5.27 -6.91
C VAL A 141 -3.26 -4.96 -8.00
N THR A 142 -4.46 -4.58 -7.57
CA THR A 142 -5.54 -4.18 -8.46
C THR A 142 -5.51 -2.68 -8.67
N GLY A 143 -5.57 -2.24 -9.92
CA GLY A 143 -5.74 -0.83 -10.27
C GLY A 143 -7.19 -0.56 -10.65
N VAL A 144 -7.79 0.47 -10.05
CA VAL A 144 -9.21 0.79 -10.20
C VAL A 144 -9.40 2.26 -10.56
N THR A 145 -10.32 2.55 -11.46
CA THR A 145 -10.73 3.91 -11.79
C THR A 145 -12.24 3.99 -12.03
N SER A 146 -12.82 5.17 -11.86
CA SER A 146 -14.22 5.44 -12.21
C SER A 146 -14.38 5.94 -13.65
N ASP A 147 -13.29 6.17 -14.36
CA ASP A 147 -13.28 6.66 -15.74
C ASP A 147 -13.11 5.47 -16.71
N PRO A 148 -14.11 5.14 -17.55
CA PRO A 148 -14.04 3.99 -18.46
C PRO A 148 -12.95 4.13 -19.55
N ASP A 149 -12.67 5.36 -20.00
CA ASP A 149 -11.64 5.61 -21.02
C ASP A 149 -10.24 5.38 -20.41
N LEU A 150 -10.05 5.83 -19.17
CA LEU A 150 -8.82 5.60 -18.41
C LEU A 150 -8.66 4.12 -18.06
N ALA A 151 -9.74 3.43 -17.68
CA ALA A 151 -9.75 1.99 -17.43
C ALA A 151 -9.25 1.21 -18.66
N THR A 152 -9.78 1.54 -19.85
CA THR A 152 -9.37 0.90 -21.09
C THR A 152 -7.93 1.22 -21.46
N THR A 153 -7.51 2.49 -21.36
CA THR A 153 -6.18 2.94 -21.78
C THR A 153 -5.07 2.38 -20.91
N LEU A 154 -5.29 2.29 -19.59
CA LEU A 154 -4.30 1.84 -18.61
C LEU A 154 -4.48 0.37 -18.19
N ASN A 155 -5.42 -0.35 -18.81
CA ASN A 155 -5.78 -1.73 -18.47
C ASN A 155 -6.06 -1.87 -16.96
N LEU A 156 -7.03 -1.09 -16.49
CA LEU A 156 -7.50 -1.05 -15.10
C LEU A 156 -8.93 -1.59 -15.01
N GLU A 157 -9.37 -1.89 -13.81
CA GLU A 157 -10.74 -2.29 -13.53
C GLU A 157 -11.64 -1.05 -13.35
N GLU A 158 -12.87 -1.13 -13.81
CA GLU A 158 -13.89 -0.16 -13.42
C GLU A 158 -14.35 -0.43 -11.98
N SER A 159 -14.43 0.63 -11.18
CA SER A 159 -14.95 0.52 -9.83
C SER A 159 -16.44 0.18 -9.84
N ARG A 160 -16.80 -0.96 -9.22
CA ARG A 160 -18.18 -1.40 -8.98
C ARG A 160 -18.48 -1.57 -7.50
N TYR A 161 -17.59 -1.07 -6.66
CA TYR A 161 -17.72 -1.24 -5.24
C TYR A 161 -18.85 -0.36 -4.68
N GLU A 162 -19.72 -0.98 -3.91
CA GLU A 162 -20.78 -0.32 -3.16
C GLU A 162 -20.64 -0.70 -1.67
N GLY A 163 -20.46 0.29 -0.80
CA GLY A 163 -20.30 0.03 0.63
C GLY A 163 -19.58 1.16 1.36
N PRO A 164 -19.22 0.95 2.64
CA PRO A 164 -18.40 1.89 3.39
C PRO A 164 -17.05 2.11 2.71
N THR A 165 -16.60 3.35 2.63
CA THR A 165 -15.34 3.69 1.97
C THR A 165 -14.49 4.60 2.85
N GLY A 166 -13.18 4.53 2.68
CA GLY A 166 -12.20 5.37 3.34
C GLY A 166 -11.77 6.55 2.48
N ILE A 167 -10.75 7.28 2.97
CA ILE A 167 -10.26 8.48 2.31
C ILE A 167 -9.70 8.23 0.91
N VAL A 168 -9.18 7.03 0.63
CA VAL A 168 -8.67 6.63 -0.69
C VAL A 168 -9.79 6.73 -1.74
N GLY A 169 -10.95 6.11 -1.46
CA GLY A 169 -12.09 6.16 -2.37
C GLY A 169 -12.71 7.55 -2.48
N ILE A 170 -12.81 8.28 -1.35
CA ILE A 170 -13.36 9.64 -1.32
C ILE A 170 -12.48 10.63 -2.09
N LEU A 171 -11.15 10.52 -1.99
CA LEU A 171 -10.23 11.38 -2.74
C LEU A 171 -10.30 11.08 -4.24
N GLN A 172 -10.34 9.80 -4.62
CA GLN A 172 -10.50 9.40 -6.03
C GLN A 172 -11.81 9.97 -6.60
N GLU A 173 -12.92 9.85 -5.89
CA GLU A 173 -14.21 10.38 -6.32
C GLU A 173 -14.20 11.91 -6.41
N ALA A 174 -13.54 12.59 -5.46
CA ALA A 174 -13.38 14.04 -5.50
C ALA A 174 -12.56 14.50 -6.72
N CYS A 175 -11.50 13.75 -7.10
CA CYS A 175 -10.73 14.01 -8.32
C CYS A 175 -11.61 13.86 -9.56
N THR A 176 -12.39 12.78 -9.66
CA THR A 176 -13.31 12.53 -10.78
C THR A 176 -14.32 13.69 -10.92
N HIS A 177 -14.92 14.16 -9.83
CA HIS A 177 -15.82 15.31 -9.84
C HIS A 177 -15.14 16.62 -10.22
N ALA A 178 -13.87 16.78 -9.91
CA ALA A 178 -13.06 17.94 -10.30
C ALA A 178 -12.53 17.86 -11.75
N GLY A 179 -12.77 16.74 -12.44
CA GLY A 179 -12.26 16.51 -13.80
C GLY A 179 -10.76 16.21 -13.87
N ILE A 180 -10.17 15.74 -12.77
CA ILE A 180 -8.79 15.30 -12.70
C ILE A 180 -8.77 13.77 -12.84
N PRO A 181 -8.05 13.21 -13.83
CA PRO A 181 -7.88 11.76 -13.96
C PRO A 181 -7.36 11.14 -12.67
N ALA A 182 -8.03 10.09 -12.18
CA ALA A 182 -7.67 9.46 -10.91
C ALA A 182 -7.72 7.94 -10.97
N VAL A 183 -6.73 7.32 -10.34
CA VAL A 183 -6.58 5.87 -10.23
C VAL A 183 -6.29 5.52 -8.77
N SER A 184 -6.87 4.44 -8.27
CA SER A 184 -6.42 3.81 -7.02
C SER A 184 -5.72 2.48 -7.29
N LEU A 185 -4.62 2.22 -6.58
CA LEU A 185 -3.91 0.94 -6.60
C LEU A 185 -4.06 0.28 -5.24
N TRP A 186 -4.56 -0.95 -5.22
CA TRP A 186 -4.88 -1.69 -4.01
C TRP A 186 -4.04 -2.97 -3.90
N ALA A 187 -3.19 -3.06 -2.89
CA ALA A 187 -2.48 -4.29 -2.56
C ALA A 187 -3.30 -5.16 -1.63
N ALA A 188 -3.38 -6.47 -1.92
CA ALA A 188 -4.01 -7.43 -1.03
C ALA A 188 -2.98 -7.96 -0.03
N VAL A 189 -3.23 -7.75 1.27
CA VAL A 189 -2.41 -8.21 2.38
C VAL A 189 -3.07 -9.41 3.03
N PRO A 190 -2.35 -10.52 3.31
CA PRO A 190 -2.93 -11.68 3.98
C PRO A 190 -3.48 -11.29 5.35
N HIS A 191 -4.77 -11.59 5.61
CA HIS A 191 -5.40 -11.19 6.87
C HIS A 191 -4.83 -11.90 8.10
N TYR A 192 -4.25 -13.10 7.94
CA TYR A 192 -3.60 -13.84 9.03
C TYR A 192 -2.21 -13.29 9.41
N VAL A 193 -1.69 -12.30 8.67
CA VAL A 193 -0.42 -11.58 8.95
C VAL A 193 -0.60 -10.09 8.71
N SER A 194 -1.61 -9.50 9.36
CA SER A 194 -1.99 -8.09 9.18
C SER A 194 -1.08 -7.08 9.88
N GLN A 195 -0.19 -7.55 10.76
CA GLN A 195 0.70 -6.68 11.54
C GLN A 195 1.68 -5.93 10.63
N PRO A 196 1.84 -4.60 10.81
CA PRO A 196 2.84 -3.84 10.09
C PRO A 196 4.27 -4.14 10.59
N PRO A 197 5.29 -3.95 9.74
CA PRO A 197 5.19 -3.59 8.32
C PRO A 197 4.99 -4.78 7.39
N ASN A 198 4.42 -4.55 6.19
CA ASN A 198 4.42 -5.54 5.12
C ASN A 198 5.28 -5.07 3.91
N PRO A 199 6.59 -5.27 3.93
CA PRO A 199 7.48 -4.82 2.87
C PRO A 199 7.23 -5.51 1.52
N LYS A 200 6.62 -6.71 1.52
CA LYS A 200 6.27 -7.43 0.29
C LYS A 200 5.12 -6.74 -0.43
N ALA A 201 4.09 -6.27 0.28
CA ALA A 201 3.00 -5.50 -0.28
C ALA A 201 3.45 -4.10 -0.72
N THR A 202 4.30 -3.45 0.08
CA THR A 202 4.94 -2.17 -0.29
C THR A 202 5.68 -2.29 -1.63
N LEU A 203 6.51 -3.32 -1.78
CA LEU A 203 7.27 -3.57 -3.00
C LEU A 203 6.35 -3.83 -4.21
N ALA A 204 5.23 -4.55 -4.00
CA ALA A 204 4.26 -4.81 -5.05
C ALA A 204 3.57 -3.53 -5.53
N LEU A 205 3.18 -2.63 -4.61
CA LEU A 205 2.64 -1.31 -4.95
C LEU A 205 3.62 -0.48 -5.76
N LEU A 206 4.88 -0.41 -5.34
CA LEU A 206 5.91 0.33 -6.06
C LEU A 206 6.14 -0.23 -7.46
N ASN A 207 6.18 -1.55 -7.62
CA ASN A 207 6.30 -2.20 -8.92
C ASN A 207 5.11 -1.87 -9.84
N ARG A 208 3.89 -1.88 -9.29
CA ARG A 208 2.69 -1.53 -10.07
C ARG A 208 2.68 -0.06 -10.46
N LEU A 209 3.15 0.82 -9.58
CA LEU A 209 3.28 2.25 -9.85
C LEU A 209 4.34 2.53 -10.93
N GLU A 210 5.50 1.83 -10.90
CA GLU A 210 6.51 1.89 -11.97
C GLU A 210 5.90 1.55 -13.33
N ASP A 211 5.10 0.45 -13.39
CA ASP A 211 4.45 0.02 -14.63
C ASP A 211 3.39 1.03 -15.10
N LEU A 212 2.61 1.58 -14.18
CA LEU A 212 1.54 2.52 -14.50
C LEU A 212 2.07 3.83 -15.06
N LEU A 213 3.16 4.35 -14.47
CA LEU A 213 3.70 5.67 -14.77
C LEU A 213 4.93 5.64 -15.71
N ASP A 214 5.37 4.46 -16.15
CA ASP A 214 6.60 4.26 -16.95
C ASP A 214 7.81 4.96 -16.34
N LEU A 215 8.02 4.74 -15.06
CA LEU A 215 9.12 5.33 -14.29
C LEU A 215 9.94 4.26 -13.56
N ARG A 216 11.06 4.64 -12.96
CA ARG A 216 11.89 3.75 -12.13
C ARG A 216 11.97 4.26 -10.72
N ILE A 217 11.67 3.39 -9.77
CA ILE A 217 11.77 3.66 -8.33
C ILE A 217 12.92 2.83 -7.77
N PRO A 218 13.97 3.44 -7.19
CA PRO A 218 15.02 2.70 -6.51
C PRO A 218 14.40 1.87 -5.38
N GLN A 219 14.65 0.57 -5.37
CA GLN A 219 14.02 -0.33 -4.39
C GLN A 219 14.76 -0.39 -3.06
N GLY A 220 16.04 0.07 -3.02
CA GLY A 220 16.85 0.03 -1.82
C GLY A 220 16.90 -1.37 -1.19
N GLU A 221 16.67 -1.46 0.10
CA GLU A 221 16.67 -2.70 0.88
C GLU A 221 15.32 -3.45 0.84
N LEU A 222 14.25 -2.85 0.29
CA LEU A 222 12.90 -3.45 0.28
C LEU A 222 12.84 -4.88 -0.28
N PRO A 223 13.59 -5.28 -1.32
CA PRO A 223 13.57 -6.66 -1.81
C PRO A 223 14.14 -7.67 -0.79
N GLU A 224 15.09 -7.24 0.04
CA GLU A 224 15.68 -8.05 1.11
C GLU A 224 14.73 -8.13 2.30
N ASP A 225 14.14 -7.00 2.68
CA ASP A 225 13.13 -6.91 3.72
C ASP A 225 11.89 -7.77 3.39
N ALA A 226 11.43 -7.75 2.14
CA ALA A 226 10.31 -8.57 1.67
C ALA A 226 10.61 -10.08 1.78
N ARG A 227 11.85 -10.49 1.46
CA ARG A 227 12.27 -11.89 1.61
C ARG A 227 12.38 -12.28 3.08
N ALA A 228 12.97 -11.43 3.92
CA ALA A 228 13.10 -11.66 5.34
C ALA A 228 11.71 -11.77 6.00
N TRP A 229 10.79 -10.87 5.64
CA TRP A 229 9.40 -10.91 6.10
C TRP A 229 8.72 -12.22 5.70
N GLN A 230 8.85 -12.64 4.43
CA GLN A 230 8.26 -13.90 3.96
C GLN A 230 8.78 -15.10 4.75
N VAL A 231 10.11 -15.20 4.96
CA VAL A 231 10.70 -16.28 5.77
C VAL A 231 10.17 -16.27 7.21
N GLY A 232 10.00 -15.09 7.80
CA GLY A 232 9.40 -14.97 9.14
C GLY A 232 7.96 -15.46 9.18
N VAL A 233 7.16 -15.13 8.17
CA VAL A 233 5.77 -15.59 8.07
C VAL A 233 5.68 -17.08 7.77
N ASP A 234 6.57 -17.63 6.91
CA ASP A 234 6.68 -19.08 6.67
C ASP A 234 6.89 -19.84 7.99
N GLN A 235 7.75 -19.33 8.88
CA GLN A 235 8.01 -19.93 10.19
C GLN A 235 6.79 -19.88 11.11
N LEU A 236 6.14 -18.71 11.20
CA LEU A 236 4.92 -18.55 12.00
C LEU A 236 3.77 -19.45 11.51
N ALA A 237 3.59 -19.54 10.20
CA ALA A 237 2.57 -20.41 9.60
C ALA A 237 2.88 -21.91 9.85
N ALA A 238 4.15 -22.29 9.89
CA ALA A 238 4.54 -23.68 10.18
C ALA A 238 4.35 -24.10 11.64
N GLU A 239 4.32 -23.15 12.58
CA GLU A 239 4.10 -23.41 14.01
C GLU A 239 2.62 -23.69 14.34
N ASP A 240 1.69 -23.23 13.47
CA ASP A 240 0.25 -23.43 13.64
C ASP A 240 -0.33 -24.24 12.46
N SER A 241 -0.79 -25.46 12.77
CA SER A 241 -1.31 -26.37 11.75
C SER A 241 -2.58 -25.86 11.06
N GLU A 242 -3.42 -25.06 11.76
CA GLU A 242 -4.64 -24.50 11.17
C GLU A 242 -4.28 -23.39 10.17
N VAL A 243 -3.29 -22.57 10.50
CA VAL A 243 -2.75 -21.55 9.59
C VAL A 243 -2.07 -22.21 8.39
N ALA A 244 -1.29 -23.29 8.60
CA ALA A 244 -0.63 -24.00 7.51
C ALA A 244 -1.63 -24.60 6.51
N GLU A 245 -2.70 -25.27 6.99
CA GLU A 245 -3.79 -25.77 6.14
C GLU A 245 -4.51 -24.66 5.39
N TYR A 246 -4.75 -23.55 6.08
CA TYR A 246 -5.41 -22.39 5.47
C TYR A 246 -4.54 -21.78 4.35
N VAL A 247 -3.24 -21.60 4.59
CA VAL A 247 -2.30 -21.13 3.56
C VAL A 247 -2.30 -22.05 2.35
N GLN A 248 -2.26 -23.37 2.56
CA GLN A 248 -2.33 -24.35 1.47
C GLN A 248 -3.62 -24.20 0.67
N THR A 249 -4.76 -24.02 1.32
CA THR A 249 -6.06 -23.80 0.64
C THR A 249 -6.03 -22.53 -0.23
N LEU A 250 -5.44 -21.44 0.28
CA LEU A 250 -5.29 -20.19 -0.46
C LEU A 250 -4.34 -20.34 -1.65
N GLU A 251 -3.26 -21.12 -1.51
CA GLU A 251 -2.33 -21.43 -2.61
C GLU A 251 -3.02 -22.20 -3.74
N GLU A 252 -3.76 -23.25 -3.40
CA GLU A 252 -4.49 -24.07 -4.38
C GLU A 252 -5.55 -23.24 -5.12
N ALA A 253 -6.28 -22.37 -4.39
CA ALA A 253 -7.26 -21.46 -4.98
C ALA A 253 -6.59 -20.45 -5.93
N ARG A 254 -5.46 -19.88 -5.52
CA ARG A 254 -4.71 -18.91 -6.32
C ARG A 254 -4.12 -19.54 -7.56
N ASP A 255 -3.41 -20.68 -7.41
CA ASP A 255 -2.78 -21.40 -8.51
C ASP A 255 -3.82 -21.88 -9.53
N THR A 256 -5.04 -22.26 -9.08
CA THR A 256 -6.16 -22.63 -9.95
C THR A 256 -6.71 -21.42 -10.73
N ALA A 257 -6.80 -20.26 -10.10
CA ALA A 257 -7.28 -19.02 -10.74
C ALA A 257 -6.27 -18.49 -11.78
N GLU A 258 -4.98 -18.66 -11.56
CA GLU A 258 -3.90 -18.21 -12.46
C GLU A 258 -3.61 -19.17 -13.62
N LEU A 259 -4.09 -20.44 -13.55
CA LEU A 259 -3.88 -21.43 -14.61
C LEU A 259 -4.31 -20.98 -16.03
N PRO A 260 -5.36 -20.16 -16.24
CA PRO A 260 -5.68 -19.62 -17.57
C PRO A 260 -4.77 -18.46 -17.99
N GLU A 261 -4.16 -17.76 -17.04
CA GLU A 261 -3.42 -16.51 -17.24
C GLU A 261 -1.89 -16.62 -17.03
N ALA A 262 -1.37 -17.82 -16.71
CA ALA A 262 0.06 -18.08 -16.81
C ALA A 262 0.50 -18.03 -18.29
N SER A 263 0.03 -16.97 -18.96
CA SER A 263 0.39 -16.62 -20.32
C SER A 263 1.87 -16.26 -20.32
N GLY A 264 2.58 -16.70 -21.35
CA GLY A 264 3.96 -16.30 -21.59
C GLY A 264 4.16 -14.77 -21.51
N GLU A 265 3.09 -14.00 -21.56
CA GLU A 265 3.03 -12.54 -21.47
C GLU A 265 3.31 -12.01 -20.05
N ALA A 266 2.77 -12.63 -19.00
CA ALA A 266 3.08 -12.26 -17.61
C ALA A 266 4.54 -12.57 -17.27
N ILE A 267 5.04 -13.73 -17.72
CA ILE A 267 6.45 -14.11 -17.55
C ILE A 267 7.36 -13.19 -18.36
N ALA A 268 6.98 -12.85 -19.60
CA ALA A 268 7.73 -11.93 -20.43
C ALA A 268 7.83 -10.54 -19.81
N LYS A 269 6.73 -10.02 -19.24
CA LYS A 269 6.67 -8.73 -18.57
C LYS A 269 7.54 -8.67 -17.31
N GLU A 270 7.55 -9.72 -16.49
CA GLU A 270 8.43 -9.81 -15.32
C GLU A 270 9.91 -9.92 -15.73
N PHE A 271 10.20 -10.69 -16.78
CA PHE A 271 11.54 -10.80 -17.33
C PHE A 271 12.03 -9.49 -17.96
N GLU A 272 11.15 -8.78 -18.64
CA GLU A 272 11.42 -7.46 -19.20
C GLU A 272 11.71 -6.43 -18.09
N ARG A 273 10.94 -6.44 -16.99
CA ARG A 273 11.18 -5.64 -15.79
C ARG A 273 12.55 -5.97 -15.17
N TYR A 274 12.86 -7.24 -15.04
CA TYR A 274 14.17 -7.70 -14.56
C TYR A 274 15.32 -7.19 -15.45
N LEU A 275 15.18 -7.30 -16.78
CA LEU A 275 16.19 -6.82 -17.71
C LEU A 275 16.36 -5.30 -17.68
N ARG A 276 15.27 -4.55 -17.60
CA ARG A 276 15.29 -3.08 -17.46
C ARG A 276 16.05 -2.63 -16.21
N ARG A 277 15.98 -3.40 -15.11
CA ARG A 277 16.70 -3.09 -13.87
C ARG A 277 18.19 -3.44 -13.95
N ARG A 278 18.55 -4.47 -14.71
CA ARG A 278 19.93 -4.96 -14.81
C ARG A 278 20.77 -4.17 -15.79
N ASP A 279 20.19 -3.57 -16.82
CA ASP A 279 20.89 -2.84 -17.85
C ASP A 279 20.31 -1.41 -18.00
N PRO A 280 20.91 -0.42 -17.31
CA PRO A 280 20.47 0.97 -17.38
C PRO A 280 20.58 1.60 -18.78
N GLN A 281 21.33 0.97 -19.71
CA GLN A 281 21.57 1.50 -21.06
C GLN A 281 20.71 0.85 -22.14
N ALA A 282 19.97 -0.22 -21.85
CA ALA A 282 19.15 -0.92 -22.84
C ALA A 282 17.92 -0.15 -23.33
N GLY A 283 17.52 0.95 -22.64
CA GLY A 283 16.40 1.79 -23.03
C GLY A 283 16.65 2.73 -24.22
N GLU A 284 17.91 2.92 -24.62
CA GLU A 284 18.27 3.89 -25.66
C GLU A 284 18.27 3.31 -27.09
N TYR A 285 18.20 1.97 -27.23
CA TYR A 285 18.24 1.28 -28.53
C TYR A 285 16.90 0.80 -29.06
N ALA A 286 15.81 0.99 -28.36
CA ALA A 286 14.49 0.47 -28.76
C ALA A 286 13.65 1.45 -29.61
N SER A 287 14.11 2.66 -29.90
CA SER A 287 13.35 3.67 -30.65
C SER A 287 13.80 3.93 -32.10
N GLU A 288 14.82 3.25 -32.59
CA GLU A 288 15.21 3.33 -34.00
C GLU A 288 15.54 1.96 -34.55
N GLY A 289 14.66 1.37 -35.37
CA GLY A 289 14.99 0.21 -36.17
C GLY A 289 13.80 -0.62 -36.64
N ASP A 290 13.40 -0.27 -37.80
CA ASP A 290 12.73 -1.07 -38.84
C ASP A 290 12.95 -2.59 -38.73
N GLY A 291 11.86 -3.36 -38.93
CA GLY A 291 11.71 -4.79 -38.86
C GLY A 291 12.87 -5.64 -39.40
N GLY A 292 13.63 -6.19 -38.49
CA GLY A 292 14.60 -7.25 -38.80
C GLY A 292 14.57 -8.30 -37.69
N VAL A 293 13.95 -9.45 -38.01
CA VAL A 293 13.95 -10.65 -37.17
C VAL A 293 15.40 -11.14 -36.99
N PRO A 294 15.93 -11.28 -35.76
CA PRO A 294 17.26 -11.89 -35.59
C PRO A 294 17.17 -13.37 -35.89
N GLN A 295 17.86 -13.81 -36.95
CA GLN A 295 18.10 -15.21 -37.22
C GLN A 295 19.04 -15.77 -36.15
N PHE A 296 18.55 -16.68 -35.33
CA PHE A 296 19.35 -17.55 -34.48
C PHE A 296 20.23 -18.45 -35.36
N ARG A 297 21.54 -18.22 -35.36
CA ARG A 297 22.50 -19.14 -35.90
C ARG A 297 22.67 -20.30 -34.93
N ASP A 298 22.18 -21.45 -35.34
CA ASP A 298 22.53 -22.76 -34.81
C ASP A 298 24.05 -22.91 -34.74
N ARG A 299 24.56 -23.04 -33.51
CA ARG A 299 25.93 -23.53 -33.29
C ARG A 299 25.85 -24.72 -32.37
N ALA A 300 25.37 -25.83 -32.98
CA ALA A 300 25.56 -27.16 -32.47
C ALA A 300 27.02 -27.56 -32.62
N GLN A 301 27.75 -27.66 -31.54
CA GLN A 301 28.90 -28.57 -31.42
C GLN A 301 29.01 -28.98 -29.95
N SER A 302 28.47 -30.15 -29.67
CA SER A 302 28.71 -30.91 -28.43
C SER A 302 30.09 -31.58 -28.52
N PRO A 303 30.91 -31.57 -27.48
CA PRO A 303 32.00 -32.51 -27.33
C PRO A 303 31.47 -33.85 -26.81
N ARG A 304 31.82 -34.91 -27.53
CA ARG A 304 31.63 -36.33 -27.13
C ARG A 304 32.48 -36.60 -25.90
N LEU A 305 31.88 -37.18 -24.87
CA LEU A 305 32.57 -37.85 -23.78
C LEU A 305 32.73 -39.34 -24.17
N ASP A 306 33.96 -39.79 -24.27
CA ASP A 306 34.31 -41.18 -24.36
C ASP A 306 34.18 -41.88 -22.99
N PRO A 307 33.72 -43.13 -22.97
CA PRO A 307 33.69 -43.93 -21.74
C PRO A 307 34.90 -44.86 -21.72
N ASP A 308 35.81 -44.70 -20.79
CA ASP A 308 36.52 -45.85 -20.19
C ASP A 308 37.66 -45.42 -19.24
N SER A 309 37.71 -46.09 -18.14
CA SER A 309 38.79 -46.36 -17.15
C SER A 309 38.38 -45.92 -15.75
N GLY A 310 38.03 -46.77 -14.79
CA GLY A 310 38.70 -48.00 -14.36
C GLY A 310 39.20 -47.79 -12.93
N ALA A 311 38.48 -48.38 -11.97
CA ALA A 311 38.91 -49.04 -10.74
C ALA A 311 39.94 -48.42 -9.77
N GLY A 312 39.59 -48.52 -8.48
CA GLY A 312 40.50 -48.52 -7.30
C GLY A 312 39.87 -47.83 -6.10
N ALA A 313 39.18 -48.44 -5.17
CA ALA A 313 39.51 -49.30 -4.04
C ALA A 313 40.32 -48.63 -2.90
N GLY A 314 39.75 -48.68 -1.70
CA GLY A 314 40.49 -48.60 -0.43
C GLY A 314 39.90 -47.58 0.53
N THR A 315 39.08 -48.00 1.42
CA THR A 315 39.21 -48.55 2.81
C THR A 315 39.34 -47.47 3.88
N ASP A 316 38.33 -47.52 4.73
CA ASP A 316 38.33 -47.60 6.23
C ASP A 316 39.09 -46.56 7.05
N THR A 317 38.43 -46.01 8.01
CA THR A 317 38.38 -46.30 9.44
C THR A 317 37.88 -45.05 10.18
N ASP A 318 36.82 -45.15 10.88
CA ASP A 318 36.57 -45.42 12.30
C ASP A 318 37.06 -44.39 13.32
N THR A 319 36.14 -44.20 14.26
CA THR A 319 36.26 -43.82 15.67
C THR A 319 36.30 -42.31 15.97
N ASP A 320 35.68 -41.81 16.93
CA ASP A 320 34.94 -42.20 18.14
C ASP A 320 34.76 -40.96 19.01
N ASP A 321 33.67 -40.95 19.72
CA ASP A 321 33.43 -40.42 21.04
C ASP A 321 33.80 -38.98 21.46
N GLY A 322 32.86 -38.44 22.21
CA GLY A 322 33.12 -37.44 23.21
C GLY A 322 31.91 -36.61 23.62
N ALA A 323 31.08 -37.19 24.43
CA ALA A 323 30.08 -36.58 25.29
C ALA A 323 30.68 -35.50 26.21
N ASP A 324 29.88 -34.51 26.58
CA ASP A 324 29.38 -34.13 27.93
C ASP A 324 28.84 -32.71 27.89
N LYS A 325 27.60 -32.55 28.21
CA LYS A 325 26.92 -32.23 29.50
C LYS A 325 27.03 -30.81 30.02
N ASP A 326 25.85 -30.37 30.36
CA ASP A 326 25.43 -29.48 31.46
C ASP A 326 25.67 -27.97 31.27
N ALA A 327 24.74 -27.09 31.54
CA ALA A 327 23.70 -26.89 32.55
C ALA A 327 22.86 -25.67 32.13
N ALA A 328 21.59 -25.71 32.13
CA ALA A 328 20.63 -25.29 33.18
C ALA A 328 20.88 -23.91 33.82
N ALA A 329 19.91 -23.02 33.61
CA ALA A 329 19.21 -22.19 34.61
C ALA A 329 18.29 -21.21 33.88
N GLU A 330 16.99 -21.41 33.91
CA GLU A 330 16.01 -20.76 34.80
C GLU A 330 16.08 -19.23 34.88
N ALA A 331 15.02 -18.58 34.37
CA ALA A 331 14.19 -17.62 35.11
C ALA A 331 13.10 -17.08 34.18
N ASP A 332 11.94 -17.62 34.23
CA ASP A 332 10.69 -17.12 34.81
C ASP A 332 10.54 -15.58 34.85
N LYS A 333 9.59 -15.10 34.06
CA LYS A 333 8.64 -14.05 34.47
C LYS A 333 7.45 -13.99 33.54
N LYS A 334 6.36 -14.58 34.02
CA LYS A 334 4.99 -14.21 33.71
C LYS A 334 4.79 -12.71 33.88
N ALA A 335 4.13 -12.07 32.93
CA ALA A 335 3.26 -10.96 33.21
C ALA A 335 2.05 -11.02 32.27
N ASP A 336 0.93 -11.23 32.89
CA ASP A 336 -0.43 -11.12 32.43
C ASP A 336 -0.69 -9.87 31.59
N HIS A 337 -1.37 -10.05 30.45
CA HIS A 337 -2.42 -9.13 30.03
C HIS A 337 -3.55 -9.90 29.35
N LYS A 338 -4.51 -10.23 30.18
CA LYS A 338 -5.87 -10.61 29.85
C LYS A 338 -6.74 -9.35 30.05
N ALA A 339 -7.33 -8.85 28.97
CA ALA A 339 -8.51 -8.00 28.84
C ALA A 339 -8.56 -7.52 27.38
N ALA A 340 -9.59 -7.65 26.60
CA ALA A 340 -11.00 -7.76 26.77
C ALA A 340 -11.57 -8.34 25.47
N ALA A 341 -12.19 -9.45 25.57
CA ALA A 341 -13.26 -9.87 24.70
C ALA A 341 -14.43 -10.11 25.66
N ASP A 342 -15.48 -9.30 25.49
CA ASP A 342 -16.86 -9.58 25.89
C ASP A 342 -17.65 -8.25 25.84
N ALA A 343 -18.39 -8.05 24.79
CA ALA A 343 -19.63 -7.29 24.77
C ALA A 343 -20.32 -7.52 23.41
N ASP A 344 -20.84 -8.71 23.24
CA ASP A 344 -22.00 -8.94 22.40
C ASP A 344 -23.04 -9.66 23.24
N ALA A 345 -24.26 -9.25 23.01
CA ALA A 345 -25.54 -9.90 23.28
C ALA A 345 -26.44 -9.24 24.32
N ASP A 346 -27.64 -9.08 23.82
CA ASP A 346 -28.93 -8.98 24.49
C ASP A 346 -29.42 -7.60 24.89
N THR A 347 -30.31 -7.05 24.05
CA THR A 347 -31.68 -6.75 24.45
C THR A 347 -32.62 -6.58 23.24
N GLU A 348 -33.25 -7.64 22.86
CA GLU A 348 -34.62 -7.61 22.32
C GLU A 348 -35.61 -7.66 23.47
N THR A 349 -36.84 -7.13 23.16
CA THR A 349 -38.12 -7.17 23.90
C THR A 349 -38.31 -6.03 24.91
N GLU A 350 -39.31 -5.21 24.79
CA GLU A 350 -40.74 -5.36 24.67
C GLU A 350 -41.45 -4.06 24.29
N ALA A 351 -42.28 -4.13 23.28
CA ALA A 351 -43.36 -3.19 23.02
C ALA A 351 -44.55 -3.64 23.88
N GLU A 352 -45.26 -2.71 24.54
CA GLU A 352 -46.71 -2.58 24.49
C GLU A 352 -47.25 -1.60 25.55
N ALA A 353 -48.19 -0.78 25.05
CA ALA A 353 -49.40 -0.28 25.73
C ALA A 353 -49.27 0.79 26.82
N ALA A 354 -49.70 1.98 26.49
CA ALA A 354 -50.96 2.49 27.09
C ALA A 354 -51.42 3.77 26.40
N LYS A 355 -52.63 3.71 25.96
CA LYS A 355 -53.53 4.73 25.47
C LYS A 355 -53.97 5.67 26.61
N ASP A 356 -54.47 6.82 26.15
CA ASP A 356 -55.54 7.65 26.71
C ASP A 356 -55.14 8.82 27.63
N GLY A 357 -55.55 9.99 27.18
CA GLY A 357 -55.64 11.20 27.97
C GLY A 357 -55.85 12.48 27.15
N GLU A 358 -57.06 12.60 26.61
CA GLU A 358 -57.60 13.89 26.12
C GLU A 358 -57.58 14.96 27.21
N GLY A 359 -57.33 16.23 26.79
CA GLY A 359 -57.49 17.40 27.66
C GLY A 359 -57.31 18.68 26.87
N ASP A 360 -58.42 19.09 26.27
CA ASP A 360 -58.70 20.42 25.78
C ASP A 360 -58.41 21.51 26.85
N LEU A 361 -58.02 22.70 26.43
CA LEU A 361 -58.61 23.99 26.77
C LEU A 361 -57.72 25.19 26.40
N ASP A 362 -58.29 25.99 25.51
CA ASP A 362 -58.33 27.48 25.52
C ASP A 362 -57.08 28.32 25.33
N ALA A 363 -57.11 29.01 24.21
CA ALA A 363 -56.55 30.36 24.02
C ALA A 363 -57.34 31.40 24.77
N PRO A 364 -56.77 32.62 25.06
CA PRO A 364 -57.14 33.71 24.18
C PRO A 364 -56.03 34.78 23.93
N ASN A 365 -56.21 35.43 22.80
CA ASN A 365 -55.84 36.73 22.31
C ASN A 365 -55.33 37.79 23.31
N GLY A 366 -54.40 38.61 22.87
CA GLY A 366 -54.04 39.89 23.44
C GLY A 366 -53.17 40.71 22.52
N ASP A 367 -53.79 41.54 21.73
CA ASP A 367 -53.25 42.67 20.97
C ASP A 367 -52.48 43.66 21.83
N GLY A 368 -51.52 44.42 21.21
CA GLY A 368 -50.94 45.62 21.80
C GLY A 368 -49.60 45.99 21.15
N ASP A 369 -49.55 46.56 20.05
CA ASP A 369 -49.34 47.93 19.56
C ASP A 369 -48.40 48.78 20.42
N GLY A 370 -47.42 49.44 19.76
CA GLY A 370 -46.84 50.68 20.25
C GLY A 370 -45.31 50.85 20.18
N ARG A 371 -44.79 51.34 19.10
CA ARG A 371 -43.95 52.53 18.82
C ARG A 371 -42.76 52.88 19.73
N GLU A 372 -41.66 53.15 19.01
CA GLU A 372 -40.72 54.31 19.07
C GLU A 372 -39.92 54.52 20.37
N GLU A 373 -38.64 54.38 20.30
CA GLU A 373 -37.58 55.37 20.01
C GLU A 373 -36.27 54.69 19.59
#